data_a35e38b41490f3b5603dc721386b45d9
#
_entry.id   a35e38b41490f3b5603dc721386b45d9
#
_cell.length_a   1.000
_cell.length_b   1.000
_cell.length_c   1.000
_cell.angle_alpha   90.00
_cell.angle_beta   90.00
_cell.angle_gamma   90.00
#
_symmetry.space_group_name_H-M   'P 1'
#
loop_
_entity.id
_entity.type
_entity.pdbx_description
1 polymer ?
#
loop_
_entity_poly.entity_id
_entity_poly.type
_entity_poly.pdbx_seq_one_letter_code
_entity_poly.pdbx_strand_id
1 'polypeptide(L)'
;MAPDSSPDSHPLPVWRRALRAVALWFDTSAAPADTGDPDRVAWLRVLPFVGLHLACLGVVWVGFSWFAFWTAVVLYAARMFAITGFYHRYFSHKAFRTSRPVQFAFAVLGAASVQRGPLWWAAHHRHHHRHADTDQDVHSPRHGFWRSHMTWFLTPRGFATNLEAVRDLARFPELRLLDRFDILVPVLLAAGLYALGAWLEDAYPGLGTNGPQLLIWGFFVSTVVLFHVTVTINSLAHRWGSRRFATRDDSRNNALLALLTFGEGWHNNHHHYPGSARQGFAWYELDLTYLGLRLMALLGLVSDLRPVPEALRHVRREAA
;
A
#
# COMPACT_ATOMS: atom_id res chain seq x y z
N MET A 1 1.32 -49.27 -24.24
CA MET A 1 0.61 -48.69 -23.09
C MET A 1 1.63 -48.49 -21.97
N ALA A 2 2.17 -47.28 -21.82
CA ALA A 2 3.02 -46.93 -20.69
C ALA A 2 2.12 -46.47 -19.55
N PRO A 3 2.38 -46.81 -18.28
CA PRO A 3 1.57 -46.35 -17.15
C PRO A 3 1.77 -44.84 -16.98
N ASP A 4 0.66 -44.12 -16.92
CA ASP A 4 0.56 -42.71 -16.57
C ASP A 4 0.96 -42.55 -15.12
N SER A 5 2.21 -42.14 -14.88
CA SER A 5 2.73 -41.81 -13.56
C SER A 5 2.58 -40.30 -13.30
N SER A 6 1.33 -39.84 -13.23
CA SER A 6 1.07 -38.55 -12.57
C SER A 6 1.37 -38.72 -11.08
N PRO A 7 2.26 -37.90 -10.45
CA PRO A 7 2.49 -38.04 -9.04
C PRO A 7 1.19 -37.69 -8.29
N ASP A 8 0.70 -38.67 -7.51
CA ASP A 8 -0.43 -38.52 -6.60
C ASP A 8 -0.25 -37.24 -5.77
N SER A 9 -1.00 -36.21 -6.07
CA SER A 9 -1.02 -34.96 -5.34
C SER A 9 -1.84 -35.10 -4.06
N HIS A 10 -1.38 -35.94 -3.12
CA HIS A 10 -1.96 -35.94 -1.79
C HIS A 10 -1.75 -34.56 -1.14
N PRO A 11 -2.80 -33.94 -0.61
CA PRO A 11 -2.67 -32.65 0.06
C PRO A 11 -1.69 -32.78 1.22
N LEU A 12 -0.76 -31.81 1.34
CA LEU A 12 0.24 -31.79 2.41
C LEU A 12 -0.43 -31.89 3.78
N PRO A 13 0.16 -32.64 4.74
CA PRO A 13 -0.31 -32.69 6.12
C PRO A 13 -0.47 -31.28 6.72
N VAL A 14 -1.46 -31.09 7.60
CA VAL A 14 -1.81 -29.80 8.18
C VAL A 14 -0.61 -29.09 8.79
N TRP A 15 0.25 -29.81 9.54
CA TRP A 15 1.43 -29.24 10.14
C TRP A 15 2.47 -28.71 9.13
N ARG A 16 2.65 -29.39 7.97
CA ARG A 16 3.54 -28.90 6.90
C ARG A 16 2.96 -27.64 6.25
N ARG A 17 1.64 -27.58 6.09
CA ARG A 17 0.95 -26.38 5.58
C ARG A 17 1.11 -25.20 6.55
N ALA A 18 1.01 -25.44 7.86
CA ALA A 18 1.23 -24.45 8.90
C ALA A 18 2.68 -23.93 8.88
N LEU A 19 3.69 -24.82 8.85
CA LEU A 19 5.09 -24.42 8.76
C LEU A 19 5.39 -23.60 7.50
N ARG A 20 4.83 -23.98 6.35
CA ARG A 20 4.98 -23.19 5.12
C ARG A 20 4.32 -21.83 5.23
N ALA A 21 3.13 -21.73 5.81
CA ALA A 21 2.45 -20.46 6.03
C ALA A 21 3.30 -19.53 6.93
N VAL A 22 3.87 -20.07 8.02
CA VAL A 22 4.78 -19.31 8.90
C VAL A 22 6.04 -18.86 8.15
N ALA A 23 6.66 -19.73 7.35
CA ALA A 23 7.82 -19.36 6.54
C ALA A 23 7.49 -18.18 5.59
N LEU A 24 6.28 -18.19 5.01
CA LEU A 24 5.79 -17.11 4.11
C LEU A 24 5.50 -15.78 4.83
N TRP A 25 5.40 -15.76 6.17
CA TRP A 25 5.32 -14.51 6.92
C TRP A 25 6.64 -13.75 6.94
N PHE A 26 7.76 -14.48 6.82
CA PHE A 26 9.11 -13.91 6.89
C PHE A 26 9.79 -13.81 5.53
N ASP A 27 9.50 -14.74 4.63
CA ASP A 27 10.10 -14.83 3.29
C ASP A 27 9.01 -15.09 2.25
N THR A 28 8.66 -14.05 1.50
CA THR A 28 7.60 -14.13 0.48
C THR A 28 7.97 -15.04 -0.70
N SER A 29 9.26 -15.40 -0.85
CA SER A 29 9.75 -16.33 -1.87
C SER A 29 9.68 -17.80 -1.45
N ALA A 30 9.35 -18.09 -0.20
CA ALA A 30 9.09 -19.45 0.25
C ALA A 30 7.94 -20.06 -0.58
N ALA A 31 8.07 -21.34 -0.94
CA ALA A 31 7.09 -22.01 -1.78
C ALA A 31 5.68 -21.90 -1.20
N PRO A 32 4.67 -21.52 -2.00
CA PRO A 32 3.30 -21.42 -1.51
C PRO A 32 2.83 -22.77 -0.98
N ALA A 33 1.98 -22.77 0.05
CA ALA A 33 1.26 -23.97 0.44
C ALA A 33 0.37 -24.40 -0.75
N ASP A 34 0.27 -25.69 -0.99
CA ASP A 34 -0.71 -26.22 -1.92
C ASP A 34 -2.11 -25.89 -1.38
N THR A 35 -2.80 -24.97 -2.05
CA THR A 35 -4.09 -24.45 -1.58
C THR A 35 -5.27 -24.96 -2.41
N GLY A 36 -5.02 -25.63 -3.51
CA GLY A 36 -6.02 -26.10 -4.46
C GLY A 36 -6.78 -24.96 -5.18
N ASP A 37 -7.22 -23.95 -4.49
CA ASP A 37 -7.95 -22.79 -5.04
C ASP A 37 -7.15 -21.48 -4.85
N PRO A 38 -6.67 -20.85 -5.94
CA PRO A 38 -5.86 -19.63 -5.87
C PRO A 38 -6.63 -18.39 -5.38
N ASP A 39 -7.97 -18.44 -5.40
CA ASP A 39 -8.84 -17.31 -5.01
C ASP A 39 -9.46 -17.46 -3.62
N ARG A 40 -9.23 -18.59 -2.95
CA ARG A 40 -9.68 -18.80 -1.59
C ARG A 40 -8.75 -18.11 -0.57
N VAL A 41 -9.33 -17.51 0.48
CA VAL A 41 -8.56 -16.86 1.54
C VAL A 41 -7.61 -17.85 2.22
N ALA A 42 -6.32 -17.51 2.27
CA ALA A 42 -5.27 -18.32 2.89
C ALA A 42 -5.17 -18.01 4.39
N TRP A 43 -6.14 -18.47 5.20
CA TRP A 43 -6.32 -18.07 6.61
C TRP A 43 -5.05 -18.14 7.45
N LEU A 44 -4.25 -19.21 7.35
CA LEU A 44 -3.00 -19.30 8.10
C LEU A 44 -2.00 -18.20 7.73
N ARG A 45 -1.95 -17.83 6.46
CA ARG A 45 -1.05 -16.79 5.98
C ARG A 45 -1.50 -15.39 6.38
N VAL A 46 -2.81 -15.17 6.56
CA VAL A 46 -3.37 -13.85 6.91
C VAL A 46 -3.45 -13.59 8.41
N LEU A 47 -3.08 -14.53 9.27
CA LEU A 47 -3.10 -14.33 10.73
C LEU A 47 -2.37 -13.07 11.20
N PRO A 48 -1.17 -12.69 10.67
CA PRO A 48 -0.54 -11.42 11.04
C PRO A 48 -1.40 -10.19 10.71
N PHE A 49 -2.11 -10.21 9.59
CA PHE A 49 -3.03 -9.14 9.21
C PHE A 49 -4.22 -9.03 10.18
N VAL A 50 -4.81 -10.15 10.59
CA VAL A 50 -5.84 -10.18 11.64
C VAL A 50 -5.26 -9.69 12.96
N GLY A 51 -4.06 -10.14 13.32
CA GLY A 51 -3.34 -9.71 14.52
C GLY A 51 -3.11 -8.20 14.58
N LEU A 52 -2.79 -7.55 13.45
CA LEU A 52 -2.67 -6.08 13.37
C LEU A 52 -3.96 -5.37 13.79
N HIS A 53 -5.12 -5.86 13.34
CA HIS A 53 -6.41 -5.26 13.68
C HIS A 53 -6.77 -5.50 15.15
N LEU A 54 -6.57 -6.72 15.64
CA LEU A 54 -6.85 -7.06 17.04
C LEU A 54 -5.94 -6.29 18.00
N ALA A 55 -4.69 -6.05 17.64
CA ALA A 55 -3.76 -5.28 18.45
C ALA A 55 -4.21 -3.81 18.66
N CYS A 56 -5.03 -3.26 17.76
CA CYS A 56 -5.62 -1.94 17.97
C CYS A 56 -6.53 -1.88 19.21
N LEU A 57 -7.11 -3.00 19.64
CA LEU A 57 -7.88 -3.07 20.89
C LEU A 57 -7.00 -2.75 22.11
N GLY A 58 -5.69 -2.84 21.97
CA GLY A 58 -4.71 -2.48 22.99
C GLY A 58 -4.86 -1.04 23.51
N VAL A 59 -5.51 -0.13 22.77
CA VAL A 59 -5.81 1.24 23.22
C VAL A 59 -6.57 1.28 24.54
N VAL A 60 -7.40 0.23 24.84
CA VAL A 60 -8.17 0.13 26.08
C VAL A 60 -7.25 -0.04 27.30
N TRP A 61 -6.12 -0.73 27.13
CA TRP A 61 -5.18 -1.04 28.22
C TRP A 61 -4.08 0.00 28.34
N VAL A 62 -3.53 0.49 27.20
CA VAL A 62 -2.42 1.47 27.26
C VAL A 62 -2.90 2.90 27.53
N GLY A 63 -4.20 3.15 27.35
CA GLY A 63 -4.77 4.48 27.51
C GLY A 63 -4.36 5.46 26.42
N PHE A 64 -4.65 6.74 26.63
CA PHE A 64 -4.39 7.82 25.70
C PHE A 64 -3.14 8.62 26.10
N SER A 65 -2.34 8.99 25.10
CA SER A 65 -1.23 9.92 25.22
C SER A 65 -1.24 10.88 24.02
N TRP A 66 -1.17 12.19 24.28
CA TRP A 66 -1.06 13.17 23.18
C TRP A 66 0.20 12.98 22.35
N PHE A 67 1.31 12.61 22.98
CA PHE A 67 2.55 12.34 22.25
C PHE A 67 2.41 11.13 21.34
N ALA A 68 1.84 10.04 21.84
CA ALA A 68 1.59 8.83 21.04
C ALA A 68 0.58 9.08 19.89
N PHE A 69 -0.47 9.88 20.15
CA PHE A 69 -1.43 10.29 19.13
C PHE A 69 -0.76 11.09 17.99
N TRP A 70 0.01 12.12 18.32
CA TRP A 70 0.68 12.90 17.29
C TRP A 70 1.78 12.12 16.57
N THR A 71 2.46 11.20 17.26
CA THR A 71 3.37 10.24 16.63
C THR A 71 2.63 9.40 15.59
N ALA A 72 1.43 8.91 15.92
CA ALA A 72 0.61 8.17 14.97
C ALA A 72 0.21 9.01 13.74
N VAL A 73 -0.16 10.28 13.94
CA VAL A 73 -0.51 11.22 12.85
C VAL A 73 0.69 11.49 11.94
N VAL A 74 1.87 11.76 12.52
CA VAL A 74 3.11 12.02 11.75
C VAL A 74 3.52 10.77 10.96
N LEU A 75 3.47 9.59 11.58
CA LEU A 75 3.78 8.33 10.91
C LEU A 75 2.76 7.99 9.82
N TYR A 76 1.49 8.28 10.04
CA TYR A 76 0.47 8.17 8.99
C TYR A 76 0.84 9.06 7.80
N ALA A 77 1.11 10.35 8.04
CA ALA A 77 1.41 11.32 6.99
C ALA A 77 2.67 10.95 6.20
N ALA A 78 3.76 10.58 6.89
CA ALA A 78 5.02 10.19 6.24
C ALA A 78 4.85 8.93 5.38
N ARG A 79 4.16 7.91 5.90
CA ARG A 79 3.94 6.64 5.19
C ARG A 79 2.90 6.79 4.07
N MET A 80 1.84 7.60 4.26
CA MET A 80 0.90 7.93 3.19
C MET A 80 1.64 8.62 2.04
N PHE A 81 2.51 9.59 2.33
CA PHE A 81 3.33 10.23 1.30
C PHE A 81 4.25 9.24 0.57
N ALA A 82 4.85 8.27 1.28
CA ALA A 82 5.69 7.25 0.64
C ALA A 82 4.88 6.33 -0.28
N ILE A 83 3.68 5.92 0.13
CA ILE A 83 2.77 5.11 -0.72
C ILE A 83 2.34 5.92 -1.95
N THR A 84 1.81 7.12 -1.76
CA THR A 84 1.22 7.91 -2.85
C THR A 84 2.29 8.52 -3.77
N GLY A 85 3.38 9.04 -3.22
CA GLY A 85 4.47 9.64 -4.00
C GLY A 85 5.36 8.59 -4.66
N PHE A 86 5.79 7.57 -3.90
CA PHE A 86 6.80 6.65 -4.40
C PHE A 86 6.24 5.32 -4.87
N TYR A 87 5.44 4.60 -4.07
CA TYR A 87 4.89 3.32 -4.53
C TYR A 87 3.97 3.52 -5.73
N HIS A 88 3.11 4.52 -5.68
CA HIS A 88 2.17 4.82 -6.74
C HIS A 88 2.81 5.61 -7.89
N ARG A 89 3.18 6.90 -7.68
CA ARG A 89 3.57 7.78 -8.78
C ARG A 89 4.96 7.47 -9.35
N TYR A 90 5.91 7.01 -8.51
CA TYR A 90 7.26 6.68 -8.97
C TYR A 90 7.40 5.24 -9.44
N PHE A 91 7.22 4.24 -8.56
CA PHE A 91 7.45 2.83 -8.92
C PHE A 91 6.42 2.32 -9.92
N SER A 92 5.16 2.70 -9.80
CA SER A 92 4.12 2.22 -10.72
C SER A 92 4.08 3.00 -12.01
N HIS A 93 4.07 4.34 -11.97
CA HIS A 93 3.81 5.20 -13.13
C HIS A 93 5.04 5.94 -13.69
N LYS A 94 6.17 5.92 -13.00
CA LYS A 94 7.39 6.64 -13.42
C LYS A 94 7.13 8.12 -13.69
N ALA A 95 6.27 8.75 -12.88
CA ALA A 95 5.81 10.12 -13.08
C ALA A 95 6.88 11.19 -12.80
N PHE A 96 8.02 10.79 -12.26
CA PHE A 96 9.20 11.64 -12.02
C PHE A 96 10.47 10.81 -11.94
N ARG A 97 11.62 11.47 -11.77
CA ARG A 97 12.92 10.82 -11.56
C ARG A 97 13.47 11.11 -10.17
N THR A 98 14.29 10.20 -9.66
CA THR A 98 15.03 10.37 -8.40
C THR A 98 16.33 9.57 -8.41
N SER A 99 17.21 9.88 -7.45
CA SER A 99 18.45 9.12 -7.23
C SER A 99 18.16 7.76 -6.57
N ARG A 100 19.07 6.79 -6.74
CA ARG A 100 18.94 5.46 -6.14
C ARG A 100 18.89 5.48 -4.60
N PRO A 101 19.66 6.33 -3.87
CA PRO A 101 19.52 6.45 -2.42
C PRO A 101 18.14 6.95 -1.98
N VAL A 102 17.59 7.98 -2.65
CA VAL A 102 16.24 8.49 -2.35
C VAL A 102 15.19 7.44 -2.69
N GLN A 103 15.31 6.75 -3.85
CA GLN A 103 14.46 5.61 -4.21
C GLN A 103 14.43 4.57 -3.08
N PHE A 104 15.59 4.19 -2.55
CA PHE A 104 15.69 3.18 -1.48
C PHE A 104 15.09 3.68 -0.17
N ALA A 105 15.40 4.92 0.25
CA ALA A 105 14.85 5.51 1.48
C ALA A 105 13.31 5.50 1.47
N PHE A 106 12.69 5.88 0.35
CA PHE A 106 11.24 5.86 0.22
C PHE A 106 10.65 4.47 -0.04
N ALA A 107 11.42 3.54 -0.60
CA ALA A 107 11.02 2.13 -0.63
C ALA A 107 10.93 1.53 0.78
N VAL A 108 11.89 1.86 1.66
CA VAL A 108 11.87 1.48 3.08
C VAL A 108 10.69 2.14 3.81
N LEU A 109 10.50 3.46 3.64
CA LEU A 109 9.39 4.16 4.27
C LEU A 109 8.02 3.65 3.81
N GLY A 110 7.88 3.28 2.53
CA GLY A 110 6.68 2.63 2.00
C GLY A 110 6.47 1.23 2.57
N ALA A 111 7.53 0.41 2.70
CA ALA A 111 7.47 -0.90 3.33
C ALA A 111 7.00 -0.83 4.79
N ALA A 112 7.33 0.27 5.51
CA ALA A 112 6.84 0.54 6.87
C ALA A 112 5.31 0.68 6.96
N SER A 113 4.60 0.81 5.83
CA SER A 113 3.13 0.90 5.77
C SER A 113 2.42 -0.44 5.88
N VAL A 114 3.16 -1.56 5.93
CA VAL A 114 2.61 -2.93 5.99
C VAL A 114 1.71 -3.26 4.80
N GLN A 115 2.03 -2.67 3.63
CA GLN A 115 1.32 -2.90 2.36
C GLN A 115 2.20 -3.68 1.37
N ARG A 116 2.98 -4.64 1.86
CA ARG A 116 3.92 -5.45 1.10
C ARG A 116 5.14 -4.65 0.59
N GLY A 117 5.91 -5.29 -0.29
CA GLY A 117 7.10 -4.66 -0.89
C GLY A 117 6.80 -3.80 -2.11
N PRO A 118 7.79 -2.99 -2.56
CA PRO A 118 7.61 -2.05 -3.68
C PRO A 118 7.36 -2.75 -5.02
N LEU A 119 7.90 -3.96 -5.24
CA LEU A 119 7.71 -4.71 -6.48
C LEU A 119 6.31 -5.31 -6.55
N TRP A 120 5.84 -5.89 -5.46
CA TRP A 120 4.49 -6.43 -5.34
C TRP A 120 3.45 -5.32 -5.60
N TRP A 121 3.61 -4.20 -4.92
CA TRP A 121 2.68 -3.07 -5.02
C TRP A 121 2.62 -2.52 -6.45
N ALA A 122 3.78 -2.26 -7.06
CA ALA A 122 3.86 -1.75 -8.43
C ALA A 122 3.33 -2.75 -9.46
N ALA A 123 3.58 -4.05 -9.27
CA ALA A 123 3.09 -5.10 -10.18
C ALA A 123 1.57 -5.17 -10.19
N HIS A 124 0.93 -5.20 -9.01
CA HIS A 124 -0.52 -5.21 -8.88
C HIS A 124 -1.16 -3.94 -9.41
N HIS A 125 -0.57 -2.78 -9.11
CA HIS A 125 -1.09 -1.50 -9.58
C HIS A 125 -1.00 -1.33 -11.11
N ARG A 126 0.13 -1.74 -11.72
CA ARG A 126 0.26 -1.76 -13.18
C ARG A 126 -0.71 -2.75 -13.84
N HIS A 127 -1.01 -3.87 -13.18
CA HIS A 127 -2.02 -4.82 -13.62
C HIS A 127 -3.42 -4.19 -13.58
N HIS A 128 -3.77 -3.54 -12.46
CA HIS A 128 -5.03 -2.82 -12.32
C HIS A 128 -5.24 -1.80 -13.46
N HIS A 129 -4.28 -0.90 -13.72
CA HIS A 129 -4.43 0.08 -14.80
C HIS A 129 -4.63 -0.51 -16.19
N ARG A 130 -4.12 -1.72 -16.44
CA ARG A 130 -4.35 -2.42 -17.72
C ARG A 130 -5.74 -3.04 -17.83
N HIS A 131 -6.31 -3.45 -16.70
CA HIS A 131 -7.52 -4.26 -16.64
C HIS A 131 -8.62 -3.66 -15.76
N ALA A 132 -8.50 -2.37 -15.40
CA ALA A 132 -9.38 -1.71 -14.44
C ALA A 132 -10.86 -2.00 -14.73
N ASP A 133 -11.55 -2.50 -13.71
CA ASP A 133 -12.96 -2.86 -13.70
C ASP A 133 -13.39 -3.93 -14.74
N THR A 134 -12.45 -4.73 -15.23
CA THR A 134 -12.74 -5.96 -16.00
C THR A 134 -12.69 -7.19 -15.09
N ASP A 135 -13.06 -8.37 -15.65
CA ASP A 135 -12.98 -9.64 -14.91
C ASP A 135 -11.54 -10.04 -14.53
N GLN A 136 -10.54 -9.47 -15.19
CA GLN A 136 -9.12 -9.71 -14.89
C GLN A 136 -8.60 -8.82 -13.76
N ASP A 137 -9.33 -7.78 -13.37
CA ASP A 137 -8.97 -6.90 -12.27
C ASP A 137 -9.28 -7.57 -10.92
N VAL A 138 -8.24 -8.02 -10.22
CA VAL A 138 -8.37 -8.78 -8.97
C VAL A 138 -9.07 -8.01 -7.84
N HIS A 139 -9.07 -6.68 -7.91
CA HIS A 139 -9.67 -5.82 -6.88
C HIS A 139 -10.75 -4.87 -7.42
N SER A 140 -11.34 -5.15 -8.57
CA SER A 140 -12.48 -4.39 -9.05
C SER A 140 -13.65 -4.44 -8.05
N PRO A 141 -14.28 -3.29 -7.72
CA PRO A 141 -15.48 -3.28 -6.90
C PRO A 141 -16.70 -3.92 -7.58
N ARG A 142 -16.63 -4.25 -8.87
CA ARG A 142 -17.63 -5.07 -9.57
C ARG A 142 -17.73 -6.48 -9.00
N HIS A 143 -16.62 -7.00 -8.45
CA HIS A 143 -16.59 -8.29 -7.73
C HIS A 143 -17.06 -8.19 -6.27
N GLY A 144 -17.54 -7.03 -5.84
CA GLY A 144 -18.04 -6.76 -4.49
C GLY A 144 -17.13 -5.83 -3.67
N PHE A 145 -17.74 -5.11 -2.73
CA PHE A 145 -17.02 -4.14 -1.90
C PHE A 145 -15.89 -4.78 -1.09
N TRP A 146 -16.16 -5.84 -0.35
CA TRP A 146 -15.14 -6.49 0.48
C TRP A 146 -14.02 -7.12 -0.34
N ARG A 147 -14.34 -7.62 -1.56
CA ARG A 147 -13.32 -8.14 -2.48
C ARG A 147 -12.33 -7.04 -2.84
N SER A 148 -12.81 -5.89 -3.31
CA SER A 148 -11.96 -4.78 -3.71
C SER A 148 -11.26 -4.11 -2.53
N HIS A 149 -11.90 -4.04 -1.35
CA HIS A 149 -11.35 -3.39 -0.19
C HIS A 149 -10.20 -4.18 0.44
N MET A 150 -10.38 -5.50 0.67
CA MET A 150 -9.36 -6.26 1.40
C MET A 150 -9.20 -7.73 1.02
N THR A 151 -10.24 -8.46 0.59
CA THR A 151 -10.10 -9.93 0.50
C THR A 151 -9.29 -10.39 -0.70
N TRP A 152 -9.11 -9.57 -1.74
CA TRP A 152 -8.35 -9.91 -2.93
C TRP A 152 -6.87 -10.26 -2.64
N PHE A 153 -6.20 -9.50 -1.77
CA PHE A 153 -4.79 -9.74 -1.43
C PHE A 153 -4.60 -10.78 -0.31
N LEU A 154 -5.68 -11.29 0.28
CA LEU A 154 -5.63 -12.38 1.27
C LEU A 154 -5.65 -13.77 0.64
N THR A 155 -5.59 -13.85 -0.69
CA THR A 155 -5.62 -15.07 -1.47
C THR A 155 -4.22 -15.43 -2.01
N PRO A 156 -3.92 -16.69 -2.34
CA PRO A 156 -2.66 -17.09 -2.96
C PRO A 156 -2.33 -16.28 -4.21
N ARG A 157 -3.31 -16.02 -5.08
CA ARG A 157 -3.16 -15.17 -6.27
C ARG A 157 -2.75 -13.75 -5.90
N GLY A 158 -3.39 -13.15 -4.88
CA GLY A 158 -3.09 -11.80 -4.43
C GLY A 158 -1.75 -11.67 -3.69
N PHE A 159 -1.20 -12.75 -3.16
CA PHE A 159 0.13 -12.73 -2.54
C PHE A 159 1.29 -12.74 -3.53
N ALA A 160 1.11 -13.22 -4.74
CA ALA A 160 2.20 -13.40 -5.69
C ALA A 160 2.68 -12.05 -6.26
N THR A 161 4.00 -11.86 -6.36
CA THR A 161 4.61 -10.72 -7.06
C THR A 161 4.88 -11.12 -8.52
N ASN A 162 4.25 -10.45 -9.48
CA ASN A 162 4.56 -10.63 -10.89
C ASN A 162 5.81 -9.81 -11.26
N LEU A 163 6.99 -10.43 -11.16
CA LEU A 163 8.27 -9.78 -11.47
C LEU A 163 8.41 -9.37 -12.93
N GLU A 164 7.73 -10.05 -13.85
CA GLU A 164 7.73 -9.71 -15.28
C GLU A 164 7.09 -8.33 -15.54
N ALA A 165 6.03 -7.99 -14.79
CA ALA A 165 5.36 -6.70 -14.89
C ALA A 165 6.22 -5.53 -14.39
N VAL A 166 7.29 -5.83 -13.63
CA VAL A 166 8.17 -4.85 -12.96
C VAL A 166 9.66 -5.13 -13.18
N ARG A 167 10.05 -5.71 -14.33
CA ARG A 167 11.46 -6.02 -14.67
C ARG A 167 12.38 -4.82 -14.50
N ASP A 168 11.89 -3.63 -14.81
CA ASP A 168 12.61 -2.36 -14.66
C ASP A 168 12.96 -2.04 -13.21
N LEU A 169 12.15 -2.47 -12.24
CA LEU A 169 12.38 -2.31 -10.80
C LEU A 169 13.11 -3.52 -10.21
N ALA A 170 12.81 -4.73 -10.70
CA ALA A 170 13.40 -5.98 -10.21
C ALA A 170 14.90 -6.10 -10.47
N ARG A 171 15.50 -5.22 -11.30
CA ARG A 171 16.96 -5.11 -11.48
C ARG A 171 17.69 -4.56 -10.25
N PHE A 172 16.97 -3.92 -9.31
CA PHE A 172 17.53 -3.35 -8.09
C PHE A 172 17.49 -4.39 -6.95
N PRO A 173 18.65 -4.91 -6.50
CA PRO A 173 18.67 -5.98 -5.48
C PRO A 173 18.05 -5.54 -4.15
N GLU A 174 18.21 -4.27 -3.76
CA GLU A 174 17.61 -3.71 -2.56
C GLU A 174 16.07 -3.69 -2.60
N LEU A 175 15.46 -3.45 -3.76
CA LEU A 175 14.00 -3.51 -3.90
C LEU A 175 13.51 -4.97 -3.85
N ARG A 176 14.28 -5.90 -4.42
CA ARG A 176 13.99 -7.35 -4.29
C ARG A 176 14.09 -7.83 -2.85
N LEU A 177 15.09 -7.33 -2.09
CA LEU A 177 15.25 -7.64 -0.69
C LEU A 177 14.04 -7.18 0.14
N LEU A 178 13.62 -5.91 -0.05
CA LEU A 178 12.43 -5.35 0.61
C LEU A 178 11.13 -6.06 0.22
N ASP A 179 11.02 -6.56 -1.01
CA ASP A 179 9.86 -7.30 -1.47
C ASP A 179 9.83 -8.72 -0.91
N ARG A 180 11.00 -9.36 -0.80
CA ARG A 180 11.15 -10.70 -0.27
C ARG A 180 10.93 -10.76 1.24
N PHE A 181 11.52 -9.83 1.98
CA PHE A 181 11.46 -9.75 3.45
C PHE A 181 10.61 -8.57 3.90
N ASP A 182 9.40 -8.46 3.37
CA ASP A 182 8.51 -7.32 3.55
C ASP A 182 8.04 -7.09 5.00
N ILE A 183 8.21 -8.09 5.89
CA ILE A 183 7.95 -7.96 7.32
C ILE A 183 9.07 -7.25 8.08
N LEU A 184 10.30 -7.20 7.54
CA LEU A 184 11.47 -6.71 8.27
C LEU A 184 11.31 -5.26 8.71
N VAL A 185 10.94 -4.37 7.78
CA VAL A 185 10.78 -2.94 8.08
C VAL A 185 9.65 -2.68 9.07
N PRO A 186 8.44 -3.27 8.92
CA PRO A 186 7.39 -3.21 9.92
C PRO A 186 7.83 -3.63 11.33
N VAL A 187 8.53 -4.75 11.46
CA VAL A 187 9.02 -5.24 12.77
C VAL A 187 10.03 -4.27 13.37
N LEU A 188 10.98 -3.76 12.57
CA LEU A 188 11.95 -2.77 13.03
C LEU A 188 11.27 -1.46 13.47
N LEU A 189 10.25 -0.99 12.75
CA LEU A 189 9.46 0.18 13.15
C LEU A 189 8.73 -0.07 14.47
N ALA A 190 8.07 -1.21 14.62
CA ALA A 190 7.35 -1.55 15.84
C ALA A 190 8.28 -1.63 17.06
N ALA A 191 9.42 -2.33 16.92
CA ALA A 191 10.44 -2.44 17.95
C ALA A 191 11.06 -1.06 18.28
N GLY A 192 11.36 -0.26 17.28
CA GLY A 192 11.91 1.09 17.46
C GLY A 192 10.95 2.03 18.20
N LEU A 193 9.65 1.98 17.88
CA LEU A 193 8.63 2.78 18.58
C LEU A 193 8.47 2.35 20.03
N TYR A 194 8.45 1.04 20.29
CA TYR A 194 8.41 0.55 21.67
C TYR A 194 9.65 1.00 22.47
N ALA A 195 10.85 0.81 21.92
CA ALA A 195 12.10 1.22 22.55
C ALA A 195 12.17 2.75 22.77
N LEU A 196 11.74 3.53 21.78
CA LEU A 196 11.64 5.00 21.90
C LEU A 196 10.70 5.39 23.03
N GLY A 197 9.51 4.80 23.10
CA GLY A 197 8.54 5.10 24.16
C GLY A 197 9.04 4.73 25.56
N ALA A 198 9.71 3.58 25.70
CA ALA A 198 10.33 3.19 26.96
C ALA A 198 11.44 4.15 27.37
N TRP A 199 12.29 4.57 26.44
CA TRP A 199 13.31 5.57 26.73
C TRP A 199 12.71 6.94 27.11
N LEU A 200 11.64 7.38 26.44
CA LEU A 200 10.98 8.66 26.73
C LEU A 200 10.29 8.66 28.10
N GLU A 201 9.75 7.52 28.53
CA GLU A 201 9.15 7.37 29.86
C GLU A 201 10.16 7.68 30.97
N ASP A 202 11.40 7.20 30.83
CA ASP A 202 12.48 7.42 31.80
C ASP A 202 13.13 8.80 31.63
N ALA A 203 13.48 9.20 30.41
CA ALA A 203 14.25 10.41 30.14
C ALA A 203 13.40 11.71 30.14
N TYR A 204 12.11 11.60 29.75
CA TYR A 204 11.21 12.73 29.60
C TYR A 204 9.79 12.41 30.12
N PRO A 205 9.60 12.12 31.41
CA PRO A 205 8.31 11.67 31.96
C PRO A 205 7.19 12.69 31.76
N GLY A 206 7.52 13.96 31.63
CA GLY A 206 6.55 15.04 31.33
C GLY A 206 5.83 14.90 29.99
N LEU A 207 6.30 14.07 29.06
CA LEU A 207 5.62 13.79 27.80
C LEU A 207 4.40 12.89 27.97
N GLY A 208 4.26 12.18 29.11
CA GLY A 208 3.13 11.32 29.41
C GLY A 208 2.95 10.20 28.39
N THR A 209 4.05 9.56 27.98
CA THR A 209 4.05 8.46 26.99
C THR A 209 4.99 7.34 27.43
N ASN A 210 4.76 6.13 26.93
CA ASN A 210 5.57 4.94 27.23
C ASN A 210 5.68 4.00 26.02
N GLY A 211 6.47 2.93 26.18
CA GLY A 211 6.70 1.94 25.13
C GLY A 211 5.42 1.32 24.56
N PRO A 212 4.54 0.75 25.39
CA PRO A 212 3.26 0.20 24.95
C PRO A 212 2.38 1.22 24.20
N GLN A 213 2.31 2.48 24.67
CA GLN A 213 1.52 3.53 24.00
C GLN A 213 2.06 3.84 22.60
N LEU A 214 3.39 4.05 22.45
CA LEU A 214 3.96 4.31 21.12
C LEU A 214 3.81 3.09 20.19
N LEU A 215 3.91 1.87 20.70
CA LEU A 215 3.66 0.68 19.90
C LEU A 215 2.20 0.60 19.43
N ILE A 216 1.25 0.76 20.34
CA ILE A 216 -0.18 0.62 19.99
C ILE A 216 -0.65 1.77 19.10
N TRP A 217 -0.46 3.02 19.49
CA TRP A 217 -0.89 4.18 18.71
C TRP A 217 -0.01 4.41 17.48
N GLY A 218 1.31 4.45 17.67
CA GLY A 218 2.27 4.80 16.62
C GLY A 218 2.40 3.71 15.56
N PHE A 219 2.35 2.44 15.91
CA PHE A 219 2.44 1.36 14.93
C PHE A 219 1.07 0.77 14.56
N PHE A 220 0.35 0.12 15.48
CA PHE A 220 -0.85 -0.65 15.13
C PHE A 220 -1.98 0.24 14.65
N VAL A 221 -2.41 1.22 15.43
CA VAL A 221 -3.54 2.10 15.07
C VAL A 221 -3.22 2.88 13.81
N SER A 222 -2.06 3.53 13.72
CA SER A 222 -1.73 4.32 12.54
C SER A 222 -1.55 3.47 11.28
N THR A 223 -1.12 2.20 11.40
CA THR A 223 -1.00 1.26 10.27
C THR A 223 -2.37 0.82 9.77
N VAL A 224 -3.27 0.43 10.68
CA VAL A 224 -4.62 -0.02 10.29
C VAL A 224 -5.42 1.13 9.68
N VAL A 225 -5.33 2.35 10.24
CA VAL A 225 -5.96 3.54 9.65
C VAL A 225 -5.38 3.83 8.26
N LEU A 226 -4.06 3.86 8.12
CA LEU A 226 -3.39 4.07 6.84
C LEU A 226 -3.85 3.05 5.80
N PHE A 227 -3.86 1.77 6.17
CA PHE A 227 -4.27 0.69 5.30
C PHE A 227 -5.71 0.89 4.80
N HIS A 228 -6.68 1.05 5.71
CA HIS A 228 -8.07 1.22 5.30
C HIS A 228 -8.29 2.47 4.45
N VAL A 229 -7.65 3.58 4.78
CA VAL A 229 -7.71 4.80 3.96
C VAL A 229 -7.12 4.55 2.57
N THR A 230 -5.96 3.89 2.45
CA THR A 230 -5.37 3.57 1.14
C THR A 230 -6.31 2.72 0.28
N VAL A 231 -6.87 1.65 0.82
CA VAL A 231 -7.72 0.73 0.04
C VAL A 231 -9.12 1.28 -0.26
N THR A 232 -9.50 2.44 0.31
CA THR A 232 -10.71 3.16 -0.17
C THR A 232 -10.58 3.56 -1.63
N ILE A 233 -9.37 3.75 -2.12
CA ILE A 233 -9.13 4.05 -3.54
C ILE A 233 -9.57 2.89 -4.43
N ASN A 234 -9.29 1.65 -4.04
CA ASN A 234 -9.75 0.48 -4.78
C ASN A 234 -11.28 0.28 -4.70
N SER A 235 -11.89 0.56 -3.54
CA SER A 235 -13.30 0.24 -3.28
C SER A 235 -14.25 1.41 -3.51
N LEU A 236 -13.99 2.57 -2.89
CA LEU A 236 -14.90 3.71 -2.95
C LEU A 236 -14.63 4.63 -4.14
N ALA A 237 -13.37 4.83 -4.55
CA ALA A 237 -13.06 5.75 -5.63
C ALA A 237 -13.49 5.24 -7.02
N HIS A 238 -13.95 3.98 -7.14
CA HIS A 238 -14.64 3.45 -8.31
C HIS A 238 -16.17 3.42 -8.18
N ARG A 239 -16.73 3.91 -7.05
CA ARG A 239 -18.17 3.88 -6.78
C ARG A 239 -18.74 5.24 -6.40
N TRP A 240 -17.94 6.06 -5.70
CA TRP A 240 -18.41 7.29 -5.08
C TRP A 240 -17.57 8.49 -5.51
N GLY A 241 -18.23 9.47 -6.09
CA GLY A 241 -17.62 10.71 -6.57
C GLY A 241 -18.12 11.14 -7.95
N SER A 242 -17.42 12.07 -8.55
CA SER A 242 -17.75 12.62 -9.86
C SER A 242 -16.82 12.08 -10.93
N ARG A 243 -17.29 12.02 -12.17
CA ARG A 243 -16.46 11.76 -13.34
C ARG A 243 -16.21 13.07 -14.06
N ARG A 244 -14.95 13.34 -14.39
CA ARG A 244 -14.54 14.46 -15.24
C ARG A 244 -14.28 13.98 -16.66
N PHE A 245 -13.71 12.79 -16.77
CA PHE A 245 -13.30 12.19 -18.03
C PHE A 245 -14.04 10.87 -18.26
N ALA A 246 -14.39 10.61 -19.50
CA ALA A 246 -14.92 9.33 -19.95
C ALA A 246 -13.78 8.30 -20.00
N THR A 247 -13.49 7.65 -18.87
CA THR A 247 -12.56 6.52 -18.77
C THR A 247 -13.27 5.21 -19.08
N ARG A 248 -12.52 4.15 -19.40
CA ARG A 248 -13.07 2.81 -19.66
C ARG A 248 -13.52 2.08 -18.40
N ASP A 249 -13.11 2.59 -17.24
CA ASP A 249 -13.38 2.09 -15.90
C ASP A 249 -14.39 2.99 -15.16
N ASP A 250 -14.74 2.62 -13.93
CA ASP A 250 -15.70 3.33 -13.09
C ASP A 250 -15.06 4.36 -12.15
N SER A 251 -13.78 4.70 -12.35
CA SER A 251 -13.01 5.64 -11.51
C SER A 251 -13.71 7.00 -11.37
N ARG A 252 -13.62 7.57 -10.17
CA ARG A 252 -14.29 8.81 -9.77
C ARG A 252 -13.37 9.73 -9.00
N ASN A 253 -13.62 11.02 -9.08
CA ASN A 253 -12.99 12.05 -8.27
C ASN A 253 -13.79 12.28 -6.99
N ASN A 254 -13.14 12.21 -5.84
CA ASN A 254 -13.75 12.42 -4.53
C ASN A 254 -12.79 13.25 -3.65
N ALA A 255 -13.21 14.47 -3.28
CA ALA A 255 -12.38 15.41 -2.53
C ALA A 255 -12.07 14.93 -1.10
N LEU A 256 -13.00 14.23 -0.43
CA LEU A 256 -12.75 13.67 0.90
C LEU A 256 -11.69 12.58 0.84
N LEU A 257 -11.80 11.66 -0.11
CA LEU A 257 -10.78 10.63 -0.33
C LEU A 257 -9.45 11.28 -0.72
N ALA A 258 -9.46 12.33 -1.55
CA ALA A 258 -8.25 13.04 -1.92
C ALA A 258 -7.55 13.70 -0.71
N LEU A 259 -8.31 14.28 0.21
CA LEU A 259 -7.74 14.84 1.44
C LEU A 259 -7.09 13.75 2.30
N LEU A 260 -7.79 12.65 2.54
CA LEU A 260 -7.31 11.55 3.38
C LEU A 260 -6.12 10.81 2.74
N THR A 261 -6.10 10.63 1.44
CA THR A 261 -5.06 9.92 0.69
C THR A 261 -4.03 10.83 0.03
N PHE A 262 -3.96 12.10 0.46
CA PHE A 262 -3.00 13.10 -0.03
C PHE A 262 -3.05 13.35 -1.55
N GLY A 263 -4.21 13.13 -2.18
CA GLY A 263 -4.45 13.43 -3.58
C GLY A 263 -4.97 12.26 -4.43
N GLU A 264 -4.86 11.02 -3.94
CA GLU A 264 -5.26 9.83 -4.72
C GLU A 264 -6.76 9.76 -5.00
N GLY A 265 -7.59 10.47 -4.21
CA GLY A 265 -9.02 10.59 -4.46
C GLY A 265 -9.39 11.37 -5.74
N TRP A 266 -8.45 12.03 -6.42
CA TRP A 266 -8.62 12.54 -7.79
C TRP A 266 -8.45 11.41 -8.82
N HIS A 267 -9.15 10.33 -8.61
CA HIS A 267 -8.87 9.02 -9.19
C HIS A 267 -9.32 8.91 -10.65
N ASN A 268 -10.41 9.57 -11.06
CA ASN A 268 -10.81 9.65 -12.46
C ASN A 268 -9.82 10.49 -13.30
N ASN A 269 -9.28 11.57 -12.74
CA ASN A 269 -8.20 12.32 -13.39
C ASN A 269 -6.98 11.41 -13.60
N HIS A 270 -6.60 10.66 -12.54
CA HIS A 270 -5.47 9.75 -12.57
C HIS A 270 -5.65 8.64 -13.61
N HIS A 271 -6.79 7.96 -13.63
CA HIS A 271 -7.09 6.91 -14.61
C HIS A 271 -7.12 7.44 -16.06
N HIS A 272 -7.53 8.69 -16.25
CA HIS A 272 -7.48 9.33 -17.57
C HIS A 272 -6.04 9.63 -18.03
N TYR A 273 -5.17 10.12 -17.12
CA TYR A 273 -3.77 10.43 -17.43
C TYR A 273 -2.81 10.01 -16.30
N PRO A 274 -2.50 8.71 -16.18
CA PRO A 274 -1.74 8.14 -15.04
C PRO A 274 -0.27 8.56 -15.00
N GLY A 275 0.28 9.08 -16.12
CA GLY A 275 1.68 9.50 -16.20
C GLY A 275 2.00 10.81 -15.50
N SER A 276 1.01 11.60 -15.08
CA SER A 276 1.24 12.87 -14.39
C SER A 276 1.72 12.67 -12.95
N ALA A 277 2.67 13.49 -12.50
CA ALA A 277 3.05 13.59 -11.10
C ALA A 277 1.98 14.27 -10.23
N ARG A 278 1.03 14.99 -10.85
CA ARG A 278 -0.10 15.66 -10.22
C ARG A 278 -1.40 14.97 -10.59
N GLN A 279 -2.23 14.65 -9.60
CA GLN A 279 -3.54 14.04 -9.81
C GLN A 279 -4.69 15.07 -9.70
N GLY A 280 -4.55 16.11 -8.90
CA GLY A 280 -5.48 17.25 -8.90
C GLY A 280 -5.21 18.15 -10.11
N PHE A 281 -5.98 17.99 -11.20
CA PHE A 281 -5.74 18.72 -12.46
C PHE A 281 -6.17 20.18 -12.40
N ALA A 282 -7.24 20.49 -11.67
CA ALA A 282 -7.68 21.87 -11.45
C ALA A 282 -6.93 22.50 -10.26
N TRP A 283 -6.92 23.85 -10.21
CA TRP A 283 -6.21 24.59 -9.16
C TRP A 283 -6.77 24.35 -7.75
N TYR A 284 -8.06 24.09 -7.64
CA TYR A 284 -8.78 23.82 -6.39
C TYR A 284 -8.74 22.34 -5.97
N GLU A 285 -8.21 21.47 -6.79
CA GLU A 285 -8.04 20.05 -6.49
C GLU A 285 -6.74 19.86 -5.70
N LEU A 286 -6.87 19.90 -4.38
CA LEU A 286 -5.74 19.78 -3.46
C LEU A 286 -5.06 18.40 -3.62
N ASP A 287 -3.78 18.41 -3.90
CA ASP A 287 -2.92 17.24 -4.05
C ASP A 287 -1.67 17.42 -3.17
N LEU A 288 -1.76 16.98 -1.91
CA LEU A 288 -0.70 17.12 -0.91
C LEU A 288 0.56 16.36 -1.31
N THR A 289 0.41 15.20 -1.95
CA THR A 289 1.55 14.44 -2.48
C THR A 289 2.31 15.24 -3.54
N TYR A 290 1.60 15.88 -4.47
CA TYR A 290 2.25 16.71 -5.47
C TYR A 290 2.96 17.93 -4.85
N LEU A 291 2.37 18.54 -3.83
CA LEU A 291 3.03 19.63 -3.11
C LEU A 291 4.31 19.16 -2.43
N GLY A 292 4.29 17.99 -1.78
CA GLY A 292 5.49 17.37 -1.22
C GLY A 292 6.54 17.03 -2.27
N LEU A 293 6.14 16.49 -3.43
CA LEU A 293 7.07 16.21 -4.54
C LEU A 293 7.68 17.51 -5.10
N ARG A 294 6.92 18.61 -5.17
CA ARG A 294 7.47 19.91 -5.55
C ARG A 294 8.53 20.42 -4.57
N LEU A 295 8.25 20.28 -3.26
CA LEU A 295 9.25 20.63 -2.24
C LEU A 295 10.52 19.77 -2.40
N MET A 296 10.36 18.46 -2.61
CA MET A 296 11.51 17.58 -2.88
C MET A 296 12.28 17.98 -4.15
N ALA A 297 11.58 18.46 -5.19
CA ALA A 297 12.23 18.95 -6.40
C ALA A 297 13.04 20.23 -6.15
N LEU A 298 12.52 21.14 -5.34
CA LEU A 298 13.28 22.34 -4.90
C LEU A 298 14.54 21.98 -4.11
N LEU A 299 14.50 20.88 -3.36
CA LEU A 299 15.65 20.34 -2.62
C LEU A 299 16.57 19.46 -3.47
N GLY A 300 16.30 19.29 -4.78
CA GLY A 300 17.10 18.46 -5.67
C GLY A 300 16.98 16.94 -5.44
N LEU A 301 16.02 16.49 -4.64
CA LEU A 301 15.81 15.07 -4.31
C LEU A 301 15.04 14.32 -5.40
N VAL A 302 14.19 15.02 -6.15
CA VAL A 302 13.46 14.50 -7.31
C VAL A 302 13.54 15.48 -8.48
N SER A 303 13.37 14.99 -9.70
CA SER A 303 13.38 15.79 -10.92
C SER A 303 12.33 15.29 -11.93
N ASP A 304 12.16 16.01 -13.02
CA ASP A 304 11.29 15.61 -14.13
C ASP A 304 9.86 15.26 -13.69
N LEU A 305 9.27 16.07 -12.79
CA LEU A 305 7.87 15.93 -12.43
C LEU A 305 7.00 16.10 -13.67
N ARG A 306 6.44 15.02 -14.20
CA ARG A 306 5.61 15.05 -15.41
C ARG A 306 4.36 15.91 -15.19
N PRO A 307 4.16 16.98 -15.97
CA PRO A 307 3.03 17.86 -15.80
C PRO A 307 1.74 17.25 -16.32
N VAL A 308 0.62 17.78 -15.87
CA VAL A 308 -0.68 17.60 -16.54
C VAL A 308 -0.64 18.36 -17.86
N PRO A 309 -0.99 17.74 -19.01
CA PRO A 309 -1.15 18.45 -20.28
C PRO A 309 -2.11 19.62 -20.15
N GLU A 310 -1.80 20.75 -20.80
CA GLU A 310 -2.59 21.97 -20.64
C GLU A 310 -4.05 21.77 -21.06
N ALA A 311 -4.29 21.05 -22.14
CA ALA A 311 -5.63 20.73 -22.62
C ALA A 311 -6.51 20.04 -21.57
N LEU A 312 -5.92 19.23 -20.65
CA LEU A 312 -6.66 18.51 -19.62
C LEU A 312 -6.99 19.38 -18.39
N ARG A 313 -6.26 20.49 -18.18
CA ARG A 313 -6.46 21.35 -16.99
C ARG A 313 -7.80 22.11 -17.05
N HIS A 314 -8.29 22.40 -18.25
CA HIS A 314 -9.46 23.24 -18.49
C HIS A 314 -10.72 22.44 -18.80
N VAL A 315 -10.65 21.12 -18.89
CA VAL A 315 -11.83 20.28 -19.09
C VAL A 315 -12.75 20.42 -17.88
N ARG A 316 -13.97 20.93 -18.11
CA ARG A 316 -15.03 21.01 -17.10
C ARG A 316 -15.66 19.61 -16.94
N ARG A 317 -16.30 19.36 -15.78
CA ARG A 317 -17.11 18.17 -15.56
C ARG A 317 -18.08 17.97 -16.73
N GLU A 318 -18.15 16.76 -17.28
CA GLU A 318 -19.33 16.38 -18.06
C GLU A 318 -20.53 16.48 -17.11
N ALA A 319 -21.57 17.19 -17.53
CA ALA A 319 -22.84 17.22 -16.81
C ALA A 319 -23.37 15.77 -16.78
N ALA A 320 -23.57 15.22 -15.56
CA ALA A 320 -24.12 13.89 -15.36
C ALA A 320 -25.59 13.86 -15.74
#